data_8b07431cda1a1246b37b252b628ea53a
#
_entry.id   8b07431cda1a1246b37b252b628ea53a
#
_cell.length_a   1.000
_cell.length_b   1.000
_cell.length_c   1.000
_cell.angle_alpha   90.00
_cell.angle_beta   90.00
_cell.angle_gamma   90.00
#
_symmetry.space_group_name_H-M   'P 1'
#
loop_
_entity.id
_entity.type
_entity.pdbx_description
1 polymer ?
#
loop_
_entity_poly.entity_id
_entity_poly.type
_entity_poly.pdbx_seq_one_letter_code
_entity_poly.pdbx_strand_id
1 'polypeptide(L)'
;MRWFLCACLVFAIPAFSQSQTDSGKGVFVRTLDRITGEVIDYEIPSGGQITRARITVEARECRFPSGDVASDAFARLKIFDKSVTEPMFDGWMVASSPALSSLEHPRYDVWVLRCMAS
;
A
#
# COMPACT_ATOMS: atom_id res chain seq x y z
N MET A 1 -40.11 -44.84 28.09
CA MET A 1 -38.83 -44.11 28.21
C MET A 1 -38.48 -43.58 26.82
N ARG A 2 -38.55 -42.29 26.67
CA ARG A 2 -38.16 -41.64 25.43
C ARG A 2 -36.78 -41.02 25.62
N TRP A 3 -35.84 -41.47 24.86
CA TRP A 3 -34.49 -40.93 24.84
C TRP A 3 -34.47 -39.76 23.84
N PHE A 4 -34.27 -38.53 24.32
CA PHE A 4 -34.03 -37.43 23.45
C PHE A 4 -32.54 -37.34 23.15
N LEU A 5 -32.14 -37.72 21.95
CA LEU A 5 -30.81 -37.45 21.45
C LEU A 5 -30.78 -35.98 21.06
N CYS A 6 -30.18 -35.14 21.92
CA CYS A 6 -29.81 -33.78 21.50
C CYS A 6 -28.62 -33.91 20.56
N ALA A 7 -28.90 -33.85 19.25
CA ALA A 7 -27.85 -33.66 18.26
C ALA A 7 -27.36 -32.21 18.36
N CYS A 8 -26.24 -32.01 19.08
CA CYS A 8 -25.52 -30.75 19.00
C CYS A 8 -24.94 -30.61 17.61
N LEU A 9 -25.62 -29.85 16.74
CA LEU A 9 -25.05 -29.43 15.47
C LEU A 9 -23.94 -28.43 15.78
N VAL A 10 -22.70 -28.92 15.78
CA VAL A 10 -21.53 -28.05 15.84
C VAL A 10 -21.34 -27.44 14.45
N PHE A 11 -21.76 -26.20 14.31
CA PHE A 11 -21.43 -25.43 13.12
C PHE A 11 -19.95 -25.07 13.18
N ALA A 12 -19.13 -25.75 12.40
CA ALA A 12 -17.75 -25.32 12.18
C ALA A 12 -17.79 -24.02 11.38
N ILE A 13 -17.50 -22.89 12.02
CA ILE A 13 -17.30 -21.62 11.34
C ILE A 13 -15.95 -21.73 10.65
N PRO A 14 -15.85 -21.58 9.31
CA PRO A 14 -14.57 -21.53 8.64
C PRO A 14 -13.78 -20.32 9.16
N ALA A 15 -12.68 -20.56 9.82
CA ALA A 15 -11.77 -19.50 10.21
C ALA A 15 -11.11 -18.95 8.94
N PHE A 16 -11.50 -17.74 8.53
CA PHE A 16 -10.75 -17.03 7.50
C PHE A 16 -9.42 -16.61 8.12
N SER A 17 -8.34 -17.30 7.77
CA SER A 17 -7.02 -16.82 8.10
C SER A 17 -6.75 -15.57 7.25
N GLN A 18 -6.70 -14.41 7.89
CA GLN A 18 -6.20 -13.22 7.24
C GLN A 18 -4.73 -13.46 6.89
N SER A 19 -4.36 -13.13 5.65
CA SER A 19 -2.97 -13.20 5.22
C SER A 19 -2.12 -12.32 6.13
N GLN A 20 -1.14 -12.90 6.78
CA GLN A 20 -0.22 -12.16 7.62
C GLN A 20 0.71 -11.32 6.76
N THR A 21 1.04 -10.15 7.27
CA THR A 21 1.98 -9.24 6.63
C THR A 21 3.09 -8.88 7.60
N ASP A 22 4.27 -8.63 7.04
CA ASP A 22 5.41 -8.08 7.75
C ASP A 22 5.60 -6.62 7.38
N SER A 23 6.18 -5.85 8.28
CA SER A 23 6.54 -4.45 8.03
C SER A 23 7.87 -4.35 7.33
N GLY A 24 7.90 -3.64 6.19
CA GLY A 24 9.12 -3.24 5.53
C GLY A 24 9.74 -2.02 6.18
N LYS A 25 11.02 -1.76 5.86
CA LYS A 25 11.74 -0.56 6.34
C LYS A 25 11.40 0.70 5.55
N GLY A 26 10.71 0.55 4.47
CA GLY A 26 10.31 1.63 3.59
C GLY A 26 9.72 1.07 2.31
N VAL A 27 9.64 1.90 1.29
CA VAL A 27 8.97 1.59 0.03
C VAL A 27 9.78 2.09 -1.16
N PHE A 28 9.77 1.32 -2.24
CA PHE A 28 10.19 1.77 -3.57
C PHE A 28 8.97 2.28 -4.30
N VAL A 29 8.98 3.55 -4.69
CA VAL A 29 7.93 4.18 -5.47
C VAL A 29 8.45 4.59 -6.82
N ARG A 30 7.60 4.53 -7.83
CA ARG A 30 7.87 5.06 -9.17
C ARG A 30 7.04 6.30 -9.39
N THR A 31 7.68 7.34 -9.90
CA THR A 31 7.02 8.59 -10.26
C THR A 31 7.16 8.82 -11.75
N LEU A 32 6.11 9.30 -12.37
CA LEU A 32 6.06 9.66 -13.79
C LEU A 32 5.62 11.11 -13.93
N ASP A 33 6.37 11.89 -14.71
CA ASP A 33 5.92 13.18 -15.23
C ASP A 33 5.24 12.94 -16.58
N ARG A 34 3.92 13.10 -16.64
CA ARG A 34 3.15 12.84 -17.87
C ARG A 34 3.44 13.82 -18.98
N ILE A 35 3.96 15.02 -18.67
CA ILE A 35 4.28 16.04 -19.67
C ILE A 35 5.59 15.69 -20.37
N THR A 36 6.62 15.34 -19.61
CA THR A 36 7.96 15.05 -20.14
C THR A 36 8.19 13.58 -20.42
N GLY A 37 7.41 12.67 -19.83
CA GLY A 37 7.61 11.24 -19.86
C GLY A 37 8.71 10.74 -18.95
N GLU A 38 9.31 11.61 -18.13
CA GLU A 38 10.41 11.24 -17.25
C GLU A 38 9.94 10.38 -16.09
N VAL A 39 10.57 9.22 -15.93
CA VAL A 39 10.32 8.26 -14.83
C VAL A 39 11.47 8.33 -13.85
N ILE A 40 11.16 8.50 -12.58
CA ILE A 40 12.16 8.45 -11.49
C ILE A 40 11.64 7.52 -10.39
N ASP A 41 12.48 6.57 -9.99
CA ASP A 41 12.20 5.70 -8.86
C ASP A 41 12.90 6.21 -7.61
N TYR A 42 12.20 6.13 -6.48
CA TYR A 42 12.71 6.57 -5.18
C TYR A 42 12.61 5.47 -4.14
N GLU A 43 13.60 5.43 -3.27
CA GLU A 43 13.56 4.68 -2.02
C GLU A 43 13.14 5.64 -0.91
N ILE A 44 12.03 5.35 -0.23
CA ILE A 44 11.55 6.19 0.87
C ILE A 44 11.49 5.34 2.13
N PRO A 45 12.35 5.61 3.11
CA PRO A 45 12.25 4.95 4.42
C PRO A 45 10.89 5.24 5.08
N SER A 46 10.38 4.29 5.84
CA SER A 46 9.14 4.51 6.62
C SER A 46 9.33 5.70 7.56
N GLY A 47 8.40 6.64 7.51
CA GLY A 47 8.49 7.92 8.19
C GLY A 47 9.24 9.01 7.42
N GLY A 48 9.83 8.65 6.27
CA GLY A 48 10.53 9.59 5.39
C GLY A 48 9.65 10.17 4.30
N GLN A 49 10.24 11.04 3.51
CA GLN A 49 9.58 11.67 2.37
C GLN A 49 10.58 12.01 1.28
N ILE A 50 10.08 12.13 0.06
CA ILE A 50 10.83 12.71 -1.07
C ILE A 50 10.01 13.83 -1.70
N THR A 51 10.72 14.76 -2.32
CA THR A 51 10.10 15.82 -3.11
C THR A 51 10.60 15.72 -4.54
N ARG A 52 9.66 15.66 -5.47
CA ARG A 52 9.94 15.77 -6.90
C ARG A 52 9.14 16.96 -7.45
N ALA A 53 9.85 18.02 -7.85
CA ALA A 53 9.23 19.23 -8.38
C ALA A 53 8.12 19.74 -7.44
N ARG A 54 6.85 19.63 -7.81
CA ARG A 54 5.72 20.16 -7.05
C ARG A 54 5.12 19.18 -6.06
N ILE A 55 5.47 17.90 -6.14
CA ILE A 55 4.87 16.89 -5.26
C ILE A 55 5.84 16.43 -4.18
N THR A 56 5.30 16.18 -3.01
CA THR A 56 5.99 15.53 -1.89
C THR A 56 5.28 14.24 -1.56
N VAL A 57 6.02 13.14 -1.52
CA VAL A 57 5.51 11.81 -1.17
C VAL A 57 6.05 11.44 0.19
N GLU A 58 5.16 11.27 1.16
CA GLU A 58 5.48 10.76 2.48
C GLU A 58 5.15 9.27 2.55
N ALA A 59 6.11 8.46 2.97
CA ALA A 59 5.89 7.05 3.24
C ALA A 59 5.63 6.85 4.73
N ARG A 60 4.43 6.42 5.08
CA ARG A 60 4.06 6.15 6.48
C ARG A 60 4.42 4.74 6.89
N GLU A 61 4.10 3.78 6.06
CA GLU A 61 4.26 2.37 6.34
C GLU A 61 4.29 1.59 5.03
N CYS A 62 5.06 0.50 4.99
CA CYS A 62 4.98 -0.48 3.90
C CYS A 62 4.91 -1.87 4.49
N ARG A 63 3.91 -2.64 4.06
CA ARG A 63 3.70 -4.03 4.49
C ARG A 63 3.74 -4.95 3.29
N PHE A 64 4.24 -6.15 3.49
CA PHE A 64 4.31 -7.17 2.45
C PHE A 64 3.85 -8.53 3.01
N PRO A 65 3.42 -9.46 2.14
CA PRO A 65 3.05 -10.79 2.60
C PRO A 65 4.20 -11.46 3.34
N SER A 66 3.92 -12.01 4.53
CA SER A 66 4.94 -12.59 5.40
C SER A 66 5.81 -13.60 4.67
N GLY A 67 7.13 -13.42 4.79
CA GLY A 67 8.12 -14.30 4.17
C GLY A 67 8.40 -14.04 2.69
N ASP A 68 7.68 -13.11 2.03
CA ASP A 68 7.89 -12.85 0.60
C ASP A 68 7.74 -11.35 0.27
N VAL A 69 8.83 -10.61 0.41
CA VAL A 69 8.89 -9.17 0.11
C VAL A 69 8.67 -8.87 -1.37
N ALA A 70 8.86 -9.83 -2.25
CA ALA A 70 8.75 -9.64 -3.69
C ALA A 70 7.34 -9.91 -4.25
N SER A 71 6.45 -10.56 -3.46
CA SER A 71 5.15 -10.99 -3.97
C SER A 71 4.14 -9.85 -4.11
N ASP A 72 4.15 -8.90 -3.18
CA ASP A 72 3.26 -7.74 -3.21
C ASP A 72 3.73 -6.68 -2.19
N ALA A 73 3.13 -5.51 -2.26
CA ALA A 73 3.38 -4.44 -1.29
C ALA A 73 2.11 -3.61 -1.06
N PHE A 74 1.91 -3.26 0.19
CA PHE A 74 0.83 -2.39 0.65
C PHE A 74 1.47 -1.20 1.35
N ALA A 75 1.44 -0.04 0.72
CA ALA A 75 2.09 1.15 1.25
C ALA A 75 1.08 2.23 1.63
N ARG A 76 1.21 2.74 2.84
CA ARG A 76 0.48 3.92 3.29
C ARG A 76 1.27 5.15 2.90
N LEU A 77 0.71 5.92 1.96
CA LEU A 77 1.34 7.11 1.42
C LEU A 77 0.46 8.34 1.68
N LYS A 78 1.12 9.47 1.80
CA LYS A 78 0.48 10.78 1.82
C LYS A 78 1.21 11.67 0.82
N ILE A 79 0.48 12.22 -0.14
CA ILE A 79 1.06 12.97 -1.25
C ILE A 79 0.49 14.37 -1.27
N PHE A 80 1.37 15.34 -1.33
CA PHE A 80 1.03 16.77 -1.35
C PHE A 80 1.49 17.39 -2.66
N ASP A 81 0.79 18.43 -3.08
CA ASP A 81 1.23 19.36 -4.11
C ASP A 81 1.46 20.73 -3.47
N LYS A 82 2.51 21.43 -3.87
CA LYS A 82 2.86 22.75 -3.31
C LYS A 82 1.76 23.80 -3.45
N SER A 83 0.89 23.66 -4.44
CA SER A 83 -0.19 24.60 -4.71
C SER A 83 -1.45 24.36 -3.89
N VAL A 84 -1.53 23.27 -3.15
CA VAL A 84 -2.72 22.84 -2.40
C VAL A 84 -2.33 22.53 -0.96
N THR A 85 -3.11 23.03 0.01
CA THR A 85 -2.84 22.78 1.43
C THR A 85 -3.26 21.37 1.88
N GLU A 86 -4.34 20.85 1.29
CA GLU A 86 -4.81 19.50 1.58
C GLU A 86 -3.98 18.46 0.81
N PRO A 87 -3.79 17.26 1.37
CA PRO A 87 -3.13 16.19 0.62
C PRO A 87 -3.94 15.81 -0.62
N MET A 88 -3.23 15.60 -1.72
CA MET A 88 -3.82 15.08 -2.97
C MET A 88 -4.15 13.60 -2.88
N PHE A 89 -3.44 12.89 -2.03
CA PHE A 89 -3.65 11.47 -1.73
C PHE A 89 -3.31 11.19 -0.27
N ASP A 90 -4.15 10.41 0.40
CA ASP A 90 -3.90 9.91 1.74
C ASP A 90 -4.55 8.53 1.88
N GLY A 91 -3.77 7.48 1.76
CA GLY A 91 -4.31 6.14 1.79
C GLY A 91 -3.29 5.06 1.50
N TRP A 92 -3.80 3.85 1.25
CA TRP A 92 -3.03 2.69 0.91
C TRP A 92 -2.97 2.47 -0.59
N MET A 93 -1.78 2.23 -1.12
CA MET A 93 -1.56 1.77 -2.48
C MET A 93 -1.09 0.32 -2.47
N VAL A 94 -1.58 -0.46 -3.42
CA VAL A 94 -1.24 -1.88 -3.58
C VAL A 94 -0.42 -2.04 -4.85
N ALA A 95 0.77 -2.61 -4.73
CA ALA A 95 1.69 -2.75 -5.88
C ALA A 95 1.09 -3.60 -7.02
N SER A 96 0.42 -4.70 -6.68
CA SER A 96 -0.21 -5.59 -7.66
C SER A 96 -1.50 -5.03 -8.28
N SER A 97 -2.05 -3.98 -7.72
CA SER A 97 -3.34 -3.40 -8.15
C SER A 97 -3.33 -1.89 -8.09
N PRO A 98 -2.50 -1.23 -8.89
CA PRO A 98 -2.33 0.23 -8.82
C PRO A 98 -3.60 1.01 -9.14
N ALA A 99 -4.54 0.42 -9.87
CA ALA A 99 -5.81 1.07 -10.22
C ALA A 99 -6.82 1.12 -9.07
N LEU A 100 -6.65 0.31 -8.01
CA LEU A 100 -7.57 0.30 -6.87
C LEU A 100 -7.50 1.60 -6.06
N SER A 101 -6.33 2.19 -5.98
CA SER A 101 -6.09 3.41 -5.20
C SER A 101 -4.95 4.17 -5.87
N SER A 102 -5.28 5.21 -6.60
CA SER A 102 -4.32 5.94 -7.41
C SER A 102 -4.31 7.43 -7.09
N LEU A 103 -3.16 8.05 -7.28
CA LEU A 103 -3.05 9.50 -7.22
C LEU A 103 -3.78 10.10 -8.43
N GLU A 104 -4.73 10.97 -8.16
CA GLU A 104 -5.34 11.81 -9.18
C GLU A 104 -4.64 13.16 -9.21
N HIS A 105 -3.70 13.31 -10.12
CA HIS A 105 -2.94 14.52 -10.33
C HIS A 105 -2.85 14.81 -11.84
N PRO A 106 -2.97 16.07 -12.26
CA PRO A 106 -2.97 16.39 -13.69
C PRO A 106 -1.63 16.16 -14.38
N ARG A 107 -0.53 16.12 -13.63
CA ARG A 107 0.81 15.99 -14.20
C ARG A 107 1.57 14.73 -13.75
N TYR A 108 1.44 14.33 -12.48
CA TYR A 108 2.25 13.27 -11.93
C TYR A 108 1.46 12.01 -11.63
N ASP A 109 2.06 10.86 -11.93
CA ASP A 109 1.65 9.57 -11.42
C ASP A 109 2.65 9.11 -10.37
N VAL A 110 2.15 8.43 -9.35
CA VAL A 110 2.95 7.77 -8.32
C VAL A 110 2.35 6.40 -8.06
N TRP A 111 3.19 5.37 -8.06
CA TRP A 111 2.74 4.04 -7.65
C TRP A 111 3.85 3.27 -6.95
N VAL A 112 3.43 2.29 -6.19
CA VAL A 112 4.29 1.45 -5.36
C VAL A 112 4.84 0.31 -6.19
N LEU A 113 6.13 0.05 -6.06
CA LEU A 113 6.80 -1.09 -6.70
C LEU A 113 6.92 -2.27 -5.74
N ARG A 114 7.51 -2.04 -4.58
CA ARG A 114 7.71 -3.05 -3.52
C ARG A 114 8.10 -2.39 -2.21
N CYS A 115 8.05 -3.16 -1.12
CA CYS A 115 8.63 -2.73 0.15
C CYS A 115 10.16 -2.92 0.16
N MET A 116 10.82 -2.11 0.97
CA MET A 116 12.21 -2.33 1.34
C MET A 116 12.24 -3.39 2.43
N ALA A 117 13.02 -4.47 2.25
CA ALA A 117 13.04 -5.58 3.18
C ALA A 117 13.81 -5.27 4.47
N SER A 118 14.90 -4.60 4.33
CA SER A 118 15.78 -4.25 5.46
C SER A 118 16.88 -3.28 5.05
#